data_b6b4a129261f5243a88cd910880ef25a
#
_entry.id   b6b4a129261f5243a88cd910880ef25a
#
_cell.length_a   1.000
_cell.length_b   1.000
_cell.length_c   1.000
_cell.angle_alpha   90.00
_cell.angle_beta   90.00
_cell.angle_gamma   90.00
#
_symmetry.space_group_name_H-M   'P 1'
#
loop_
_entity.id
_entity.type
_entity.pdbx_description
1 polymer ?
#
loop_
_entity_poly.entity_id
_entity_poly.type
_entity_poly.pdbx_seq_one_letter_code
_entity_poly.pdbx_strand_id
1 'polypeptide(L)'
;MVEKRVLEQMNAELLKPFAEAEVQLVLKQMAANTAPGSDGLPPLFYKQFWGKIGQEVTKAVLSVLNIGNIPTNLNHTFITLIPKVQSPIKVSEFRPISLRNVLYKLIAKVLANRLKPLLPKLISETQSAFMSERLITDNIIISHETLHYLKEKRKGKMGYMALKLDMSKAYDRVEWVYLERIMEKMGFSHRWINLISMCIRSVTYSVMLNGQPHGLITLSRGLRQGDPLSPYLFLLVTEGLNALFKQVEYDGEIRGAFVCPASPRISHLLFANDSLVFCRATVSECVKIQSLLYLYELASGQSINRGKTNIFFNSNTLSRTQEAITNFLGIPATQSYEYYLGLPSLVGRAKKKSFSLIKERIWKKLKG
;
A
#
# COMPACT_ATOMS: atom_id res chain seq x y z
N MET A 1 9.85 18.08 -2.01
CA MET A 1 9.13 17.51 -3.18
C MET A 1 9.76 16.19 -3.58
N VAL A 2 9.04 15.36 -4.37
CA VAL A 2 9.57 14.04 -4.80
C VAL A 2 10.83 14.26 -5.64
N GLU A 3 11.91 13.58 -5.25
CA GLU A 3 13.23 13.68 -5.88
C GLU A 3 13.38 12.67 -7.02
N LYS A 4 14.24 13.02 -7.99
CA LYS A 4 14.66 12.09 -9.04
C LYS A 4 15.56 11.02 -8.43
N ARG A 5 15.12 9.74 -8.47
CA ARG A 5 15.85 8.58 -7.92
C ARG A 5 16.13 7.52 -8.97
N VAL A 6 15.39 7.53 -10.08
CA VAL A 6 15.59 6.59 -11.18
C VAL A 6 16.69 7.14 -12.08
N LEU A 7 17.81 6.42 -12.09
CA LEU A 7 18.97 6.74 -12.93
C LEU A 7 18.79 6.19 -14.35
N GLU A 8 19.58 6.68 -15.30
CA GLU A 8 19.55 6.21 -16.69
C GLU A 8 19.79 4.70 -16.81
N GLN A 9 20.73 4.19 -16.03
CA GLN A 9 21.01 2.74 -15.97
C GLN A 9 19.80 1.94 -15.51
N MET A 10 19.02 2.43 -14.51
CA MET A 10 17.80 1.77 -14.05
C MET A 10 16.72 1.78 -15.15
N ASN A 11 16.58 2.89 -15.88
CA ASN A 11 15.66 2.95 -17.02
C ASN A 11 16.09 1.98 -18.13
N ALA A 12 17.39 1.86 -18.41
CA ALA A 12 17.91 0.90 -19.37
C ALA A 12 17.59 -0.55 -18.95
N GLU A 13 17.76 -0.88 -17.66
CA GLU A 13 17.38 -2.20 -17.11
C GLU A 13 15.87 -2.48 -17.25
N LEU A 14 15.01 -1.51 -16.93
CA LEU A 14 13.56 -1.64 -17.04
C LEU A 14 13.11 -1.87 -18.49
N LEU A 15 13.81 -1.24 -19.44
CA LEU A 15 13.45 -1.25 -20.87
C LEU A 15 14.28 -2.22 -21.70
N LYS A 16 15.11 -3.06 -21.11
CA LYS A 16 15.75 -4.18 -21.85
C LYS A 16 14.72 -4.93 -22.68
N PRO A 17 15.09 -5.47 -23.84
CA PRO A 17 14.19 -6.33 -24.59
C PRO A 17 13.56 -7.40 -23.68
N PHE A 18 12.25 -7.55 -23.77
CA PHE A 18 11.57 -8.57 -22.99
C PHE A 18 11.88 -9.94 -23.59
N ALA A 19 12.19 -10.92 -22.74
CA ALA A 19 12.65 -12.24 -23.16
C ALA A 19 11.67 -13.35 -22.76
N GLU A 20 11.68 -14.42 -23.54
CA GLU A 20 10.90 -15.64 -23.26
C GLU A 20 11.15 -16.18 -21.85
N ALA A 21 12.42 -16.17 -21.41
CA ALA A 21 12.82 -16.64 -20.08
C ALA A 21 12.07 -15.92 -18.96
N GLU A 22 11.73 -14.63 -19.12
CA GLU A 22 10.95 -13.87 -18.12
C GLU A 22 9.51 -14.38 -18.06
N VAL A 23 8.91 -14.68 -19.21
CA VAL A 23 7.54 -15.21 -19.27
C VAL A 23 7.48 -16.59 -18.61
N GLN A 24 8.44 -17.46 -18.92
CA GLN A 24 8.55 -18.78 -18.30
C GLN A 24 8.77 -18.71 -16.80
N LEU A 25 9.67 -17.82 -16.35
CA LEU A 25 9.94 -17.60 -14.93
C LEU A 25 8.67 -17.17 -14.19
N VAL A 26 7.92 -16.23 -14.77
CA VAL A 26 6.67 -15.75 -14.18
C VAL A 26 5.64 -16.86 -14.08
N LEU A 27 5.49 -17.68 -15.11
CA LEU A 27 4.56 -18.82 -15.06
C LEU A 27 4.94 -19.82 -13.98
N LYS A 28 6.24 -20.10 -13.80
CA LYS A 28 6.74 -20.95 -12.69
C LYS A 28 6.38 -20.38 -11.32
N GLN A 29 6.49 -19.06 -11.14
CA GLN A 29 6.16 -18.36 -9.89
C GLN A 29 4.66 -18.34 -9.55
N MET A 30 3.77 -18.59 -10.51
CA MET A 30 2.33 -18.60 -10.25
C MET A 30 1.92 -19.88 -9.52
N ALA A 31 1.05 -19.76 -8.51
CA ALA A 31 0.43 -20.91 -7.89
C ALA A 31 -0.52 -21.60 -8.90
N ALA A 32 -0.40 -22.92 -9.05
CA ALA A 32 -1.12 -23.69 -10.06
C ALA A 32 -2.67 -23.56 -9.94
N ASN A 33 -3.17 -23.57 -8.70
CA ASN A 33 -4.59 -23.57 -8.39
C ASN A 33 -5.17 -22.17 -8.15
N THR A 34 -4.53 -21.11 -8.70
CA THR A 34 -5.12 -19.77 -8.65
C THR A 34 -6.35 -19.71 -9.54
N ALA A 35 -7.41 -19.08 -9.05
CA ALA A 35 -8.65 -18.91 -9.80
C ALA A 35 -8.42 -18.28 -11.19
N PRO A 36 -9.08 -18.82 -12.24
CA PRO A 36 -8.98 -18.31 -13.62
C PRO A 36 -9.67 -16.96 -13.77
N GLY A 37 -9.47 -16.33 -14.93
CA GLY A 37 -10.22 -15.16 -15.36
C GLY A 37 -11.49 -15.55 -16.15
N SER A 38 -11.91 -14.63 -17.03
CA SER A 38 -13.07 -14.79 -17.88
C SER A 38 -12.91 -15.90 -18.93
N ASP A 39 -11.66 -16.28 -19.23
CA ASP A 39 -11.31 -17.38 -20.14
C ASP A 39 -11.46 -18.79 -19.51
N GLY A 40 -11.68 -18.87 -18.20
CA GLY A 40 -11.81 -20.14 -17.48
C GLY A 40 -10.51 -20.94 -17.35
N LEU A 41 -9.36 -20.42 -17.82
CA LEU A 41 -8.09 -21.15 -17.87
C LEU A 41 -7.19 -20.80 -16.66
N PRO A 42 -6.98 -21.76 -15.71
CA PRO A 42 -6.10 -21.53 -14.56
C PRO A 42 -4.62 -21.63 -14.96
N PRO A 43 -3.68 -21.14 -14.13
CA PRO A 43 -2.24 -21.30 -14.38
C PRO A 43 -1.80 -22.76 -14.54
N LEU A 44 -2.50 -23.70 -13.91
CA LEU A 44 -2.25 -25.15 -14.07
C LEU A 44 -2.33 -25.58 -15.53
N PHE A 45 -3.34 -25.09 -16.27
CA PHE A 45 -3.49 -25.38 -17.70
C PHE A 45 -2.24 -24.96 -18.48
N TYR A 46 -1.80 -23.72 -18.30
CA TYR A 46 -0.60 -23.19 -18.98
C TYR A 46 0.66 -23.96 -18.61
N LYS A 47 0.82 -24.35 -17.33
CA LYS A 47 1.97 -25.15 -16.87
C LYS A 47 1.99 -26.53 -17.50
N GLN A 48 0.84 -27.20 -17.54
CA GLN A 48 0.72 -28.57 -18.04
C GLN A 48 0.91 -28.67 -19.56
N PHE A 49 0.37 -27.69 -20.29
CA PHE A 49 0.42 -27.69 -21.75
C PHE A 49 1.51 -26.77 -22.32
N TRP A 50 2.44 -26.28 -21.50
CA TRP A 50 3.46 -25.32 -21.93
C TRP A 50 4.25 -25.79 -23.16
N GLY A 51 4.59 -27.07 -23.26
CA GLY A 51 5.31 -27.63 -24.40
C GLY A 51 4.55 -27.51 -25.75
N LYS A 52 3.21 -27.35 -25.69
CA LYS A 52 2.37 -27.21 -26.88
C LYS A 52 2.04 -25.75 -27.21
N ILE A 53 1.70 -24.95 -26.18
CA ILE A 53 1.17 -23.58 -26.35
C ILE A 53 2.18 -22.48 -25.95
N GLY A 54 3.32 -22.85 -25.34
CA GLY A 54 4.24 -21.90 -24.74
C GLY A 54 4.81 -20.89 -25.72
N GLN A 55 5.09 -21.27 -26.96
CA GLN A 55 5.59 -20.36 -27.99
C GLN A 55 4.56 -19.28 -28.33
N GLU A 56 3.29 -19.66 -28.54
CA GLU A 56 2.23 -18.71 -28.88
C GLU A 56 1.89 -17.80 -27.70
N VAL A 57 1.84 -18.33 -26.47
CA VAL A 57 1.68 -17.54 -25.24
C VAL A 57 2.82 -16.53 -25.09
N THR A 58 4.06 -16.97 -25.30
CA THR A 58 5.23 -16.10 -25.24
C THR A 58 5.17 -14.99 -26.28
N LYS A 59 4.88 -15.33 -27.54
CA LYS A 59 4.71 -14.33 -28.62
C LYS A 59 3.64 -13.30 -28.27
N ALA A 60 2.48 -13.75 -27.77
CA ALA A 60 1.38 -12.86 -27.38
C ALA A 60 1.81 -11.90 -26.25
N VAL A 61 2.44 -12.41 -25.18
CA VAL A 61 2.92 -11.59 -24.05
C VAL A 61 4.00 -10.61 -24.49
N LEU A 62 4.99 -11.05 -25.26
CA LEU A 62 6.08 -10.20 -25.75
C LEU A 62 5.56 -9.14 -26.74
N SER A 63 4.59 -9.47 -27.58
CA SER A 63 3.95 -8.51 -28.49
C SER A 63 3.32 -7.36 -27.70
N VAL A 64 2.55 -7.65 -26.65
CA VAL A 64 1.95 -6.63 -25.79
C VAL A 64 3.01 -5.76 -25.11
N LEU A 65 4.07 -6.36 -24.56
CA LEU A 65 5.13 -5.65 -23.86
C LEU A 65 5.98 -4.76 -24.78
N ASN A 66 6.18 -5.20 -26.04
CA ASN A 66 6.98 -4.45 -27.02
C ASN A 66 6.18 -3.35 -27.72
N ILE A 67 4.92 -3.63 -28.09
CA ILE A 67 4.03 -2.69 -28.78
C ILE A 67 3.42 -1.68 -27.77
N GLY A 68 3.17 -2.11 -26.53
CA GLY A 68 2.54 -1.26 -25.52
C GLY A 68 1.02 -1.14 -25.69
N ASN A 69 0.36 -2.19 -26.21
CA ASN A 69 -1.09 -2.22 -26.35
C ASN A 69 -1.65 -3.59 -25.91
N ILE A 70 -2.64 -3.57 -25.02
CA ILE A 70 -3.35 -4.76 -24.57
C ILE A 70 -4.58 -4.97 -25.48
N PRO A 71 -4.74 -6.16 -26.09
CA PRO A 71 -5.94 -6.49 -26.87
C PRO A 71 -7.22 -6.33 -26.04
N THR A 72 -8.28 -5.91 -26.69
CA THR A 72 -9.61 -5.77 -26.08
C THR A 72 -10.00 -7.07 -25.35
N ASN A 73 -10.58 -6.95 -24.18
CA ASN A 73 -11.00 -8.05 -23.29
C ASN A 73 -9.88 -8.88 -22.63
N LEU A 74 -8.61 -8.76 -23.02
CA LEU A 74 -7.54 -9.48 -22.32
C LEU A 74 -7.42 -9.07 -20.83
N ASN A 75 -7.67 -7.79 -20.55
CA ASN A 75 -7.67 -7.24 -19.20
C ASN A 75 -9.07 -7.12 -18.57
N HIS A 76 -10.08 -7.78 -19.19
CA HIS A 76 -11.39 -7.88 -18.57
C HIS A 76 -11.33 -8.74 -17.30
N THR A 77 -12.02 -8.31 -16.25
CA THR A 77 -11.87 -8.89 -14.91
C THR A 77 -13.25 -9.14 -14.31
N PHE A 78 -13.50 -10.37 -13.87
CA PHE A 78 -14.66 -10.67 -13.07
C PHE A 78 -14.41 -10.36 -11.60
N ILE A 79 -15.33 -9.64 -10.97
CA ILE A 79 -15.31 -9.38 -9.55
C ILE A 79 -16.25 -10.36 -8.85
N THR A 80 -15.68 -11.18 -7.96
CA THR A 80 -16.42 -12.05 -7.06
C THR A 80 -16.42 -11.46 -5.66
N LEU A 81 -17.58 -11.44 -5.01
CA LEU A 81 -17.76 -10.90 -3.68
C LEU A 81 -17.63 -12.01 -2.62
N ILE A 82 -16.61 -11.91 -1.76
CA ILE A 82 -16.38 -12.87 -0.66
C ILE A 82 -16.77 -12.22 0.66
N PRO A 83 -17.62 -12.88 1.49
CA PRO A 83 -18.01 -12.38 2.81
C PRO A 83 -16.81 -12.10 3.72
N LYS A 84 -16.80 -10.95 4.39
CA LYS A 84 -15.86 -10.65 5.50
C LYS A 84 -16.37 -11.09 6.85
N VAL A 85 -17.69 -11.22 6.97
CA VAL A 85 -18.43 -11.60 8.18
C VAL A 85 -19.33 -12.78 7.90
N GLN A 86 -19.79 -13.48 8.93
CA GLN A 86 -20.55 -14.71 8.79
C GLN A 86 -21.92 -14.55 8.11
N SER A 87 -22.58 -13.39 8.30
CA SER A 87 -23.89 -13.08 7.69
C SER A 87 -23.88 -11.64 7.16
N PRO A 88 -23.30 -11.40 5.97
CA PRO A 88 -23.19 -10.04 5.43
C PRO A 88 -24.54 -9.54 4.96
N ILE A 89 -24.91 -8.33 5.37
CA ILE A 89 -26.13 -7.62 4.96
C ILE A 89 -25.79 -6.48 3.98
N LYS A 90 -24.60 -5.85 4.14
CA LYS A 90 -24.19 -4.69 3.36
C LYS A 90 -23.07 -5.07 2.38
N VAL A 91 -23.05 -4.42 1.22
CA VAL A 91 -21.97 -4.60 0.21
C VAL A 91 -20.58 -4.32 0.79
N SER A 92 -20.46 -3.38 1.74
CA SER A 92 -19.21 -3.08 2.44
C SER A 92 -18.64 -4.25 3.26
N GLU A 93 -19.46 -5.24 3.58
CA GLU A 93 -19.09 -6.46 4.32
C GLU A 93 -18.53 -7.56 3.42
N PHE A 94 -18.44 -7.31 2.12
CA PHE A 94 -17.79 -8.20 1.17
C PHE A 94 -16.41 -7.66 0.75
N ARG A 95 -15.52 -8.59 0.38
CA ARG A 95 -14.27 -8.31 -0.30
C ARG A 95 -14.45 -8.56 -1.79
N PRO A 96 -14.21 -7.57 -2.66
CA PRO A 96 -14.15 -7.81 -4.09
C PRO A 96 -12.83 -8.55 -4.41
N ILE A 97 -12.93 -9.72 -5.01
CA ILE A 97 -11.80 -10.49 -5.52
C ILE A 97 -11.82 -10.40 -7.04
N SER A 98 -10.69 -10.00 -7.61
CA SER A 98 -10.52 -9.83 -9.05
C SER A 98 -10.05 -11.13 -9.71
N LEU A 99 -10.88 -11.73 -10.54
CA LEU A 99 -10.58 -12.91 -11.35
C LEU A 99 -10.09 -12.46 -12.73
N ARG A 100 -8.83 -12.76 -13.07
CA ARG A 100 -8.13 -12.24 -14.23
C ARG A 100 -7.54 -13.35 -15.08
N ASN A 101 -7.49 -13.13 -16.39
CA ASN A 101 -6.85 -14.03 -17.34
C ASN A 101 -5.37 -14.21 -17.02
N VAL A 102 -4.86 -15.43 -17.22
CA VAL A 102 -3.46 -15.75 -16.94
C VAL A 102 -2.53 -14.97 -17.86
N LEU A 103 -2.88 -14.74 -19.10
CA LEU A 103 -2.09 -13.93 -20.04
C LEU A 103 -1.84 -12.52 -19.50
N TYR A 104 -2.88 -11.86 -18.97
CA TYR A 104 -2.69 -10.56 -18.32
C TYR A 104 -1.81 -10.66 -17.07
N LYS A 105 -2.02 -11.70 -16.24
CA LYS A 105 -1.18 -11.94 -15.05
C LYS A 105 0.30 -12.10 -15.43
N LEU A 106 0.61 -12.75 -16.55
CA LEU A 106 1.97 -12.88 -17.09
C LEU A 106 2.56 -11.50 -17.41
N ILE A 107 1.85 -10.67 -18.18
CA ILE A 107 2.26 -9.31 -18.54
C ILE A 107 2.56 -8.47 -17.28
N ALA A 108 1.58 -8.36 -16.41
CA ALA A 108 1.70 -7.55 -15.18
C ALA A 108 2.83 -8.05 -14.27
N LYS A 109 3.03 -9.37 -14.18
CA LYS A 109 4.06 -9.96 -13.31
C LYS A 109 5.46 -9.82 -13.89
N VAL A 110 5.64 -9.83 -15.23
CA VAL A 110 6.93 -9.51 -15.86
C VAL A 110 7.35 -8.08 -15.52
N LEU A 111 6.44 -7.10 -15.68
CA LEU A 111 6.70 -5.72 -15.29
C LEU A 111 6.99 -5.58 -13.80
N ALA A 112 6.22 -6.27 -12.94
CA ALA A 112 6.42 -6.28 -11.50
C ALA A 112 7.79 -6.86 -11.11
N ASN A 113 8.24 -7.93 -11.76
CA ASN A 113 9.54 -8.55 -11.51
C ASN A 113 10.70 -7.63 -11.92
N ARG A 114 10.55 -6.82 -12.97
CA ARG A 114 11.56 -5.81 -13.35
C ARG A 114 11.59 -4.62 -12.40
N LEU A 115 10.44 -4.19 -11.90
CA LEU A 115 10.35 -3.06 -10.97
C LEU A 115 10.87 -3.42 -9.56
N LYS A 116 10.56 -4.63 -9.08
CA LYS A 116 10.82 -5.07 -7.71
C LYS A 116 12.27 -4.87 -7.24
N PRO A 117 13.32 -5.21 -8.01
CA PRO A 117 14.72 -5.03 -7.59
C PRO A 117 15.14 -3.57 -7.40
N LEU A 118 14.43 -2.63 -8.01
CA LEU A 118 14.72 -1.20 -7.91
C LEU A 118 14.07 -0.54 -6.69
N LEU A 119 12.99 -1.12 -6.16
CA LEU A 119 12.22 -0.53 -5.07
C LEU A 119 13.06 -0.16 -3.83
N PRO A 120 14.04 -0.96 -3.36
CA PRO A 120 14.86 -0.57 -2.21
C PRO A 120 15.56 0.77 -2.35
N LYS A 121 15.90 1.16 -3.58
CA LYS A 121 16.52 2.46 -3.91
C LYS A 121 15.51 3.58 -4.17
N LEU A 122 14.28 3.23 -4.51
CA LEU A 122 13.23 4.18 -4.88
C LEU A 122 12.32 4.56 -3.71
N ILE A 123 12.10 3.63 -2.78
CA ILE A 123 11.15 3.78 -1.68
C ILE A 123 11.88 4.15 -0.40
N SER A 124 11.39 5.18 0.25
CA SER A 124 11.97 5.73 1.49
C SER A 124 11.96 4.70 2.63
N GLU A 125 12.92 4.82 3.54
CA GLU A 125 13.12 3.90 4.67
C GLU A 125 11.91 3.84 5.62
N THR A 126 11.13 4.92 5.68
CA THR A 126 9.91 4.99 6.49
C THR A 126 8.77 4.07 6.02
N GLN A 127 8.83 3.57 4.76
CA GLN A 127 7.87 2.62 4.20
C GLN A 127 8.46 1.20 4.20
N SER A 128 7.81 0.25 4.89
CA SER A 128 8.30 -1.13 5.02
C SER A 128 7.46 -2.18 4.29
N ALA A 129 6.28 -1.82 3.77
CA ALA A 129 5.40 -2.78 3.11
C ALA A 129 5.93 -3.25 1.75
N PHE A 130 5.71 -4.52 1.42
CA PHE A 130 6.02 -5.15 0.13
C PHE A 130 7.50 -5.08 -0.31
N MET A 131 8.40 -4.76 0.61
CA MET A 131 9.84 -4.68 0.38
C MET A 131 10.51 -5.99 0.81
N SER A 132 11.38 -6.55 -0.04
CA SER A 132 12.01 -7.86 0.25
C SER A 132 13.02 -7.82 1.40
N GLU A 133 13.59 -6.66 1.68
CA GLU A 133 14.66 -6.47 2.67
C GLU A 133 14.17 -5.78 3.96
N ARG A 134 12.87 -5.46 4.04
CA ARG A 134 12.27 -4.80 5.20
C ARG A 134 11.21 -5.70 5.82
N LEU A 135 11.38 -5.97 7.10
CA LEU A 135 10.44 -6.81 7.82
C LEU A 135 9.31 -5.97 8.42
N ILE A 136 8.10 -6.52 8.44
CA ILE A 136 6.97 -5.91 9.17
C ILE A 136 7.31 -5.70 10.65
N THR A 137 8.13 -6.60 11.22
CA THR A 137 8.61 -6.52 12.60
C THR A 137 9.43 -5.27 12.89
N ASP A 138 10.21 -4.78 11.91
CA ASP A 138 11.04 -3.58 12.09
C ASP A 138 10.15 -2.35 12.30
N ASN A 139 9.12 -2.20 11.45
CA ASN A 139 8.14 -1.12 11.59
C ASN A 139 7.38 -1.22 12.93
N ILE A 140 7.01 -2.44 13.33
CA ILE A 140 6.32 -2.69 14.61
C ILE A 140 7.23 -2.34 15.80
N ILE A 141 8.51 -2.74 15.78
CA ILE A 141 9.44 -2.46 16.86
C ILE A 141 9.68 -0.96 16.99
N ILE A 142 9.97 -0.27 15.87
CA ILE A 142 10.18 1.19 15.87
C ILE A 142 8.93 1.91 16.40
N SER A 143 7.73 1.51 15.96
CA SER A 143 6.49 2.11 16.45
C SER A 143 6.27 1.85 17.93
N HIS A 144 6.55 0.62 18.40
CA HIS A 144 6.42 0.23 19.81
C HIS A 144 7.37 1.03 20.71
N GLU A 145 8.65 1.10 20.35
CA GLU A 145 9.64 1.88 21.10
C GLU A 145 9.29 3.36 21.15
N THR A 146 8.85 3.92 20.02
CA THR A 146 8.46 5.34 19.97
C THR A 146 7.22 5.61 20.82
N LEU A 147 6.17 4.79 20.71
CA LEU A 147 4.95 4.93 21.51
C LEU A 147 5.21 4.68 23.01
N HIS A 148 6.05 3.70 23.32
CA HIS A 148 6.47 3.43 24.70
C HIS A 148 7.23 4.62 25.30
N TYR A 149 8.20 5.16 24.55
CA TYR A 149 8.91 6.38 24.96
C TYR A 149 7.93 7.54 25.21
N LEU A 150 7.00 7.80 24.30
CA LEU A 150 6.01 8.86 24.46
C LEU A 150 5.14 8.66 25.69
N LYS A 151 4.74 7.42 25.99
CA LYS A 151 3.93 7.08 27.17
C LYS A 151 4.68 7.28 28.48
N GLU A 152 5.96 6.88 28.52
CA GLU A 152 6.78 6.95 29.75
C GLU A 152 7.40 8.33 29.95
N LYS A 153 7.42 9.19 28.94
CA LYS A 153 8.00 10.53 29.00
C LYS A 153 7.17 11.44 29.90
N ARG A 154 7.63 11.65 31.14
CA ARG A 154 7.02 12.54 32.11
C ARG A 154 7.82 13.83 32.37
N LYS A 155 9.09 13.88 31.92
CA LYS A 155 9.95 15.05 32.10
C LYS A 155 9.84 16.00 30.90
N GLY A 156 9.89 17.31 31.17
CA GLY A 156 9.83 18.38 30.19
C GLY A 156 8.43 18.96 30.02
N LYS A 157 8.37 20.19 29.49
CA LYS A 157 7.11 20.95 29.32
C LYS A 157 6.43 20.66 27.97
N MET A 158 7.12 19.98 27.03
CA MET A 158 6.60 19.75 25.68
C MET A 158 5.78 18.47 25.60
N GLY A 159 4.52 18.62 25.19
CA GLY A 159 3.65 17.52 24.83
C GLY A 159 3.98 16.95 23.45
N TYR A 160 3.72 15.67 23.28
CA TYR A 160 3.82 14.95 22.00
C TYR A 160 2.56 14.19 21.71
N MET A 161 2.29 13.97 20.43
CA MET A 161 1.19 13.13 20.00
C MET A 161 1.63 12.15 18.91
N ALA A 162 0.88 11.07 18.76
CA ALA A 162 0.95 10.15 17.65
C ALA A 162 -0.42 10.07 16.99
N LEU A 163 -0.48 10.19 15.66
CA LEU A 163 -1.67 9.97 14.84
C LEU A 163 -1.56 8.63 14.16
N LYS A 164 -2.54 7.76 14.36
CA LYS A 164 -2.71 6.56 13.54
C LYS A 164 -3.71 6.87 12.44
N LEU A 165 -3.21 6.97 11.21
CA LEU A 165 -4.02 7.26 10.03
C LEU A 165 -4.47 5.95 9.36
N ASP A 166 -5.75 5.88 9.00
CA ASP A 166 -6.33 4.83 8.15
C ASP A 166 -6.79 5.44 6.83
N MET A 167 -6.41 4.86 5.70
CA MET A 167 -6.82 5.35 4.38
C MET A 167 -8.05 4.58 3.88
N SER A 168 -9.11 5.31 3.55
CA SER A 168 -10.36 4.74 3.02
C SER A 168 -10.17 4.19 1.62
N LYS A 169 -10.35 2.87 1.43
CA LYS A 169 -10.29 2.23 0.11
C LYS A 169 -9.03 2.63 -0.68
N ALA A 170 -7.86 2.55 -0.03
CA ALA A 170 -6.61 3.13 -0.49
C ALA A 170 -6.26 2.76 -1.95
N TYR A 171 -6.42 1.48 -2.34
CA TYR A 171 -6.17 1.03 -3.72
C TYR A 171 -7.18 1.60 -4.71
N ASP A 172 -8.45 1.63 -4.35
CA ASP A 172 -9.55 2.02 -5.26
C ASP A 172 -9.55 3.52 -5.59
N ARG A 173 -8.85 4.34 -4.78
CA ARG A 173 -8.85 5.80 -4.88
C ARG A 173 -7.64 6.41 -5.58
N VAL A 174 -6.62 5.64 -5.91
CA VAL A 174 -5.41 6.16 -6.55
C VAL A 174 -5.73 6.83 -7.87
N GLU A 175 -5.48 8.13 -7.98
CA GLU A 175 -5.57 8.87 -9.24
C GLU A 175 -4.43 8.47 -10.17
N TRP A 176 -4.76 8.00 -11.38
CA TRP A 176 -3.75 7.53 -12.35
C TRP A 176 -2.81 8.63 -12.80
N VAL A 177 -3.35 9.84 -13.01
CA VAL A 177 -2.54 11.01 -13.36
C VAL A 177 -1.53 11.35 -12.27
N TYR A 178 -1.92 11.24 -10.99
CA TYR A 178 -1.01 11.45 -9.88
C TYR A 178 0.13 10.41 -9.87
N LEU A 179 -0.18 9.12 -10.05
CA LEU A 179 0.82 8.06 -10.15
C LEU A 179 1.80 8.34 -11.31
N GLU A 180 1.30 8.68 -12.49
CA GLU A 180 2.12 9.01 -13.67
C GLU A 180 3.05 10.19 -13.37
N ARG A 181 2.54 11.27 -12.75
CA ARG A 181 3.34 12.43 -12.35
C ARG A 181 4.41 12.12 -11.30
N ILE A 182 4.09 11.25 -10.32
CA ILE A 182 5.09 10.77 -9.36
C ILE A 182 6.19 10.01 -10.08
N MET A 183 5.85 9.09 -10.98
CA MET A 183 6.82 8.33 -11.77
C MET A 183 7.69 9.25 -12.64
N GLU A 184 7.11 10.24 -13.32
CA GLU A 184 7.86 11.27 -14.08
C GLU A 184 8.85 12.02 -13.18
N LYS A 185 8.40 12.50 -12.01
CA LYS A 185 9.24 13.22 -11.04
C LYS A 185 10.37 12.34 -10.51
N MET A 186 10.10 11.07 -10.27
CA MET A 186 11.12 10.10 -9.85
C MET A 186 12.13 9.78 -10.97
N GLY A 187 11.85 10.13 -12.22
CA GLY A 187 12.76 9.97 -13.37
C GLY A 187 12.56 8.67 -14.15
N PHE A 188 11.41 8.03 -14.05
CA PHE A 188 11.07 6.91 -14.94
C PHE A 188 10.92 7.39 -16.37
N SER A 189 11.36 6.58 -17.34
CA SER A 189 11.18 6.87 -18.77
C SER A 189 9.70 6.84 -19.17
N HIS A 190 9.31 7.69 -20.11
CA HIS A 190 7.93 7.73 -20.62
C HIS A 190 7.46 6.39 -21.18
N ARG A 191 8.36 5.61 -21.83
CA ARG A 191 8.02 4.26 -22.31
C ARG A 191 7.63 3.32 -21.18
N TRP A 192 8.33 3.37 -20.03
CA TRP A 192 7.99 2.57 -18.86
C TRP A 192 6.67 3.01 -18.25
N ILE A 193 6.47 4.31 -18.09
CA ILE A 193 5.20 4.88 -17.60
C ILE A 193 4.03 4.45 -18.49
N ASN A 194 4.18 4.49 -19.80
CA ASN A 194 3.15 4.06 -20.74
C ASN A 194 2.80 2.57 -20.59
N LEU A 195 3.78 1.68 -20.36
CA LEU A 195 3.53 0.25 -20.10
C LEU A 195 2.72 0.05 -18.82
N ILE A 196 3.04 0.79 -17.76
CA ILE A 196 2.28 0.76 -16.51
C ILE A 196 0.87 1.31 -16.72
N SER A 197 0.74 2.48 -17.37
CA SER A 197 -0.54 3.12 -17.69
C SER A 197 -1.43 2.21 -18.52
N MET A 198 -0.88 1.53 -19.51
CA MET A 198 -1.59 0.51 -20.31
C MET A 198 -2.21 -0.56 -19.41
N CYS A 199 -1.47 -1.08 -18.43
CA CYS A 199 -1.96 -2.13 -17.52
C CYS A 199 -3.11 -1.64 -16.63
N ILE A 200 -3.06 -0.40 -16.13
CA ILE A 200 -4.07 0.12 -15.19
C ILE A 200 -5.29 0.72 -15.90
N ARG A 201 -5.13 1.31 -17.09
CA ARG A 201 -6.20 2.01 -17.82
C ARG A 201 -7.05 1.10 -18.70
N SER A 202 -6.50 -0.02 -19.19
CA SER A 202 -7.21 -0.96 -20.06
C SER A 202 -8.18 -1.89 -19.33
N VAL A 203 -8.26 -1.80 -18.00
CA VAL A 203 -9.09 -2.70 -17.20
C VAL A 203 -10.58 -2.39 -17.33
N THR A 204 -11.36 -3.46 -17.50
CA THR A 204 -12.82 -3.42 -17.41
C THR A 204 -13.30 -4.50 -16.45
N TYR A 205 -14.46 -4.30 -15.83
CA TYR A 205 -15.01 -5.24 -14.85
C TYR A 205 -16.43 -5.64 -15.16
N SER A 206 -16.77 -6.88 -14.77
CA SER A 206 -18.14 -7.33 -14.57
C SER A 206 -18.27 -7.97 -13.19
N VAL A 207 -19.39 -7.78 -12.52
CA VAL A 207 -19.64 -8.35 -11.18
C VAL A 207 -20.31 -9.72 -11.35
N MET A 208 -19.76 -10.72 -10.68
CA MET A 208 -20.35 -12.08 -10.68
C MET A 208 -21.51 -12.12 -9.67
N LEU A 209 -22.70 -12.36 -10.18
CA LEU A 209 -23.92 -12.58 -9.40
C LEU A 209 -24.54 -13.92 -9.82
N ASN A 210 -24.74 -14.81 -8.85
CA ASN A 210 -25.32 -16.16 -9.11
C ASN A 210 -24.63 -16.91 -10.26
N GLY A 211 -23.28 -16.79 -10.34
CA GLY A 211 -22.50 -17.47 -11.37
C GLY A 211 -22.48 -16.81 -12.74
N GLN A 212 -23.17 -15.68 -12.92
CA GLN A 212 -23.21 -14.94 -14.20
C GLN A 212 -22.54 -13.57 -14.08
N PRO A 213 -21.79 -13.11 -15.10
CA PRO A 213 -21.22 -11.77 -15.13
C PRO A 213 -22.27 -10.73 -15.48
N HIS A 214 -22.33 -9.65 -14.70
CA HIS A 214 -23.27 -8.54 -14.89
C HIS A 214 -22.55 -7.20 -15.00
N GLY A 215 -23.05 -6.38 -15.91
CA GLY A 215 -22.58 -5.02 -16.17
C GLY A 215 -21.19 -4.97 -16.78
N LEU A 216 -20.87 -3.83 -17.39
CA LEU A 216 -19.53 -3.47 -17.86
C LEU A 216 -19.14 -2.17 -17.15
N ILE A 217 -18.13 -2.26 -16.30
CA ILE A 217 -17.64 -1.14 -15.49
C ILE A 217 -16.25 -0.77 -16.00
N THR A 218 -16.10 0.47 -16.44
CA THR A 218 -14.80 1.09 -16.75
C THR A 218 -14.43 2.02 -15.60
N LEU A 219 -13.15 2.00 -15.21
CA LEU A 219 -12.65 2.87 -14.15
C LEU A 219 -11.98 4.10 -14.73
N SER A 220 -11.99 5.20 -13.96
CA SER A 220 -11.20 6.40 -14.21
C SER A 220 -10.01 6.53 -13.26
N ARG A 221 -9.94 5.70 -12.21
CA ARG A 221 -8.91 5.67 -11.17
C ARG A 221 -8.85 4.31 -10.47
N GLY A 222 -7.89 4.15 -9.60
CA GLY A 222 -7.74 2.98 -8.73
C GLY A 222 -6.72 1.97 -9.23
N LEU A 223 -6.21 1.19 -8.30
CA LEU A 223 -5.32 0.04 -8.53
C LEU A 223 -6.04 -1.24 -8.15
N ARG A 224 -5.91 -2.26 -8.96
CA ARG A 224 -6.62 -3.53 -8.77
C ARG A 224 -6.07 -4.31 -7.58
N GLN A 225 -6.93 -4.70 -6.64
CA GLN A 225 -6.55 -5.58 -5.53
C GLN A 225 -6.13 -6.96 -6.05
N GLY A 226 -4.96 -7.42 -5.57
CA GLY A 226 -4.39 -8.70 -5.97
C GLY A 226 -3.62 -8.67 -7.30
N ASP A 227 -3.54 -7.56 -8.01
CA ASP A 227 -2.67 -7.41 -9.18
C ASP A 227 -1.19 -7.45 -8.79
N PRO A 228 -0.31 -8.16 -9.53
CA PRO A 228 1.11 -8.20 -9.23
C PRO A 228 1.81 -6.84 -9.19
N LEU A 229 1.36 -5.88 -9.98
CA LEU A 229 1.91 -4.52 -10.03
C LEU A 229 1.37 -3.63 -8.92
N SER A 230 0.10 -3.79 -8.55
CA SER A 230 -0.60 -2.84 -7.68
C SER A 230 0.10 -2.54 -6.35
N PRO A 231 0.69 -3.51 -5.62
CA PRO A 231 1.43 -3.21 -4.40
C PRO A 231 2.60 -2.25 -4.63
N TYR A 232 3.36 -2.45 -5.68
CA TYR A 232 4.53 -1.62 -5.98
C TYR A 232 4.15 -0.23 -6.48
N LEU A 233 3.09 -0.12 -7.29
CA LEU A 233 2.55 1.16 -7.73
C LEU A 233 2.01 1.97 -6.54
N PHE A 234 1.37 1.30 -5.59
CA PHE A 234 0.90 1.95 -4.37
C PHE A 234 2.05 2.50 -3.52
N LEU A 235 3.19 1.79 -3.45
CA LEU A 235 4.40 2.33 -2.80
C LEU A 235 4.89 3.61 -3.47
N LEU A 236 4.89 3.69 -4.80
CA LEU A 236 5.25 4.91 -5.52
C LEU A 236 4.28 6.06 -5.19
N VAL A 237 2.98 5.78 -5.10
CA VAL A 237 1.96 6.76 -4.68
C VAL A 237 2.27 7.31 -3.28
N THR A 238 2.65 6.45 -2.33
CA THR A 238 2.94 6.85 -0.95
C THR A 238 4.24 7.66 -0.82
N GLU A 239 5.16 7.61 -1.81
CA GLU A 239 6.35 8.46 -1.81
C GLU A 239 6.01 9.95 -1.91
N GLY A 240 4.89 10.33 -2.51
CA GLY A 240 4.42 11.70 -2.47
C GLY A 240 4.06 12.17 -1.06
N LEU A 241 3.40 11.33 -0.26
CA LEU A 241 3.10 11.62 1.14
C LEU A 241 4.40 11.73 1.97
N ASN A 242 5.32 10.79 1.77
CA ASN A 242 6.61 10.81 2.41
C ASN A 242 7.41 12.09 2.08
N ALA A 243 7.40 12.52 0.82
CA ALA A 243 8.08 13.76 0.39
C ALA A 243 7.49 15.01 1.07
N LEU A 244 6.16 15.06 1.25
CA LEU A 244 5.50 16.13 1.97
C LEU A 244 5.92 16.15 3.44
N PHE A 245 5.95 15.01 4.13
CA PHE A 245 6.42 14.93 5.51
C PHE A 245 7.88 15.36 5.65
N LYS A 246 8.76 14.90 4.76
CA LYS A 246 10.18 15.29 4.77
C LYS A 246 10.36 16.80 4.56
N GLN A 247 9.56 17.40 3.68
CA GLN A 247 9.64 18.85 3.44
C GLN A 247 9.28 19.66 4.71
N VAL A 248 8.14 19.37 5.33
CA VAL A 248 7.72 20.11 6.54
C VAL A 248 8.62 19.84 7.74
N GLU A 249 9.29 18.67 7.79
CA GLU A 249 10.30 18.37 8.80
C GLU A 249 11.60 19.16 8.54
N TYR A 250 12.05 19.23 7.27
CA TYR A 250 13.21 20.02 6.87
C TYR A 250 13.01 21.51 7.16
N ASP A 251 11.82 22.04 6.88
CA ASP A 251 11.44 23.43 7.14
C ASP A 251 11.26 23.71 8.67
N GLY A 252 11.35 22.67 9.51
CA GLY A 252 11.20 22.78 10.95
C GLY A 252 9.76 23.05 11.42
N GLU A 253 8.78 22.92 10.52
CA GLU A 253 7.36 23.15 10.79
C GLU A 253 6.72 22.04 11.61
N ILE A 254 7.24 20.80 11.52
CA ILE A 254 6.94 19.69 12.43
C ILE A 254 8.22 19.13 13.02
N ARG A 255 8.11 18.56 14.23
CA ARG A 255 9.24 17.88 14.87
C ARG A 255 8.83 16.50 15.32
N GLY A 256 9.38 15.50 14.66
CA GLY A 256 9.21 14.10 15.01
C GLY A 256 9.64 13.75 16.44
N ALA A 257 9.21 12.60 16.92
CA ALA A 257 9.67 12.03 18.17
C ALA A 257 11.10 11.51 18.06
N PHE A 258 11.84 11.48 19.17
CA PHE A 258 13.15 10.80 19.25
C PHE A 258 13.26 10.06 20.58
N VAL A 259 13.72 8.83 20.53
CA VAL A 259 13.72 7.92 21.68
C VAL A 259 14.91 8.19 22.61
N CYS A 260 16.05 8.56 22.03
CA CYS A 260 17.24 8.94 22.79
C CYS A 260 18.05 10.02 22.05
N PRO A 261 18.97 10.74 22.72
CA PRO A 261 19.72 11.86 22.13
C PRO A 261 20.47 11.54 20.84
N ALA A 262 20.90 10.30 20.65
CA ALA A 262 21.63 9.84 19.47
C ALA A 262 20.73 9.19 18.39
N SER A 263 19.42 9.03 18.65
CA SER A 263 18.52 8.42 17.66
C SER A 263 18.08 9.44 16.59
N PRO A 264 17.78 8.99 15.36
CA PRO A 264 17.12 9.83 14.39
C PRO A 264 15.73 10.23 14.90
N ARG A 265 15.25 11.38 14.44
CA ARG A 265 13.87 11.79 14.67
C ARG A 265 12.94 10.99 13.77
N ILE A 266 11.84 10.54 14.33
CA ILE A 266 10.82 9.79 13.62
C ILE A 266 9.57 10.68 13.53
N SER A 267 9.30 11.22 12.35
CA SER A 267 8.11 12.01 12.07
C SER A 267 6.95 11.15 11.60
N HIS A 268 7.24 10.06 10.86
CA HIS A 268 6.23 9.15 10.35
C HIS A 268 6.78 7.75 10.04
N LEU A 269 5.89 6.77 10.10
CA LEU A 269 6.11 5.39 9.67
C LEU A 269 4.95 4.99 8.75
N LEU A 270 5.28 4.36 7.63
CA LEU A 270 4.31 3.89 6.64
C LEU A 270 4.39 2.37 6.50
N PHE A 271 3.24 1.73 6.41
CA PHE A 271 3.12 0.32 6.05
C PHE A 271 1.91 0.15 5.12
N ALA A 272 2.15 0.21 3.82
CA ALA A 272 1.12 0.32 2.79
C ALA A 272 0.16 1.50 3.10
N ASN A 273 -1.10 1.23 3.43
CA ASN A 273 -2.10 2.25 3.78
C ASN A 273 -2.16 2.59 5.28
N ASP A 274 -1.50 1.80 6.13
CA ASP A 274 -1.41 2.10 7.56
C ASP A 274 -0.26 3.08 7.80
N SER A 275 -0.54 4.18 8.50
CA SER A 275 0.45 5.22 8.76
C SER A 275 0.41 5.68 10.20
N LEU A 276 1.58 5.91 10.78
CA LEU A 276 1.76 6.56 12.07
C LEU A 276 2.52 7.87 11.87
N VAL A 277 2.01 8.95 12.42
CA VAL A 277 2.66 10.27 12.39
C VAL A 277 2.95 10.69 13.83
N PHE A 278 4.19 11.13 14.08
CA PHE A 278 4.66 11.58 15.39
C PHE A 278 5.07 13.04 15.32
N CYS A 279 4.54 13.85 16.23
CA CYS A 279 4.86 15.27 16.28
C CYS A 279 4.64 15.84 17.69
N ARG A 280 4.95 17.12 17.87
CA ARG A 280 4.58 17.83 19.09
C ARG A 280 3.07 18.04 19.15
N ALA A 281 2.51 17.96 20.34
CA ALA A 281 1.10 18.25 20.57
C ALA A 281 0.87 19.77 20.65
N THR A 282 0.98 20.44 19.53
CA THR A 282 0.71 21.87 19.37
C THR A 282 -0.27 22.13 18.24
N VAL A 283 -1.13 23.12 18.37
CA VAL A 283 -2.09 23.50 17.32
C VAL A 283 -1.36 23.87 16.03
N SER A 284 -0.20 24.53 16.13
CA SER A 284 0.60 24.90 14.96
C SER A 284 1.05 23.68 14.13
N GLU A 285 1.62 22.63 14.78
CA GLU A 285 2.01 21.41 14.06
C GLU A 285 0.79 20.65 13.52
N CYS A 286 -0.35 20.66 14.24
CA CYS A 286 -1.59 20.07 13.76
C CYS A 286 -2.13 20.74 12.48
N VAL A 287 -2.08 22.08 12.42
CA VAL A 287 -2.47 22.84 11.21
C VAL A 287 -1.60 22.42 10.02
N LYS A 288 -0.30 22.27 10.22
CA LYS A 288 0.62 21.83 9.15
C LYS A 288 0.32 20.40 8.70
N ILE A 289 0.13 19.48 9.64
CA ILE A 289 -0.26 18.10 9.31
C ILE A 289 -1.58 18.07 8.56
N GLN A 290 -2.60 18.80 9.00
CA GLN A 290 -3.88 18.84 8.31
C GLN A 290 -3.74 19.39 6.88
N SER A 291 -2.98 20.48 6.70
CA SER A 291 -2.74 21.07 5.38
C SER A 291 -1.99 20.11 4.45
N LEU A 292 -0.97 19.41 4.97
CA LEU A 292 -0.22 18.41 4.24
C LEU A 292 -1.12 17.23 3.80
N LEU A 293 -1.91 16.70 4.73
CA LEU A 293 -2.82 15.59 4.45
C LEU A 293 -3.90 16.00 3.45
N TYR A 294 -4.45 17.21 3.57
CA TYR A 294 -5.41 17.75 2.62
C TYR A 294 -4.82 17.88 1.20
N LEU A 295 -3.59 18.40 1.10
CA LEU A 295 -2.88 18.48 -0.18
C LEU A 295 -2.67 17.09 -0.80
N TYR A 296 -2.29 16.11 0.03
CA TYR A 296 -2.12 14.74 -0.43
C TYR A 296 -3.44 14.11 -0.89
N GLU A 297 -4.54 14.32 -0.15
CA GLU A 297 -5.88 13.85 -0.53
C GLU A 297 -6.31 14.42 -1.89
N LEU A 298 -6.15 15.74 -2.08
CA LEU A 298 -6.51 16.42 -3.34
C LEU A 298 -5.69 15.91 -4.54
N ALA A 299 -4.39 15.71 -4.35
CA ALA A 299 -3.51 15.31 -5.45
C ALA A 299 -3.65 13.82 -5.80
N SER A 300 -3.67 12.95 -4.79
CA SER A 300 -3.60 11.50 -4.96
C SER A 300 -4.94 10.80 -5.09
N GLY A 301 -6.05 11.49 -4.75
CA GLY A 301 -7.38 10.91 -4.62
C GLY A 301 -7.57 10.08 -3.34
N GLN A 302 -6.53 9.92 -2.52
CA GLN A 302 -6.64 9.24 -1.23
C GLN A 302 -7.63 9.97 -0.32
N SER A 303 -8.12 9.28 0.70
CA SER A 303 -9.00 9.91 1.70
C SER A 303 -8.79 9.28 3.05
N ILE A 304 -8.56 10.12 4.05
CA ILE A 304 -8.37 9.69 5.42
C ILE A 304 -9.70 9.27 6.02
N ASN A 305 -9.73 8.08 6.60
CA ASN A 305 -10.87 7.58 7.34
C ASN A 305 -10.87 8.15 8.76
N ARG A 306 -11.46 9.31 8.94
CA ARG A 306 -11.49 9.98 10.26
C ARG A 306 -12.12 9.14 11.36
N GLY A 307 -13.09 8.27 11.03
CA GLY A 307 -13.75 7.39 12.01
C GLY A 307 -12.87 6.23 12.51
N LYS A 308 -11.80 5.89 11.78
CA LYS A 308 -10.81 4.88 12.19
C LYS A 308 -9.46 5.49 12.57
N THR A 309 -9.27 6.77 12.31
CA THR A 309 -8.09 7.53 12.72
C THR A 309 -8.22 7.93 14.17
N ASN A 310 -7.14 7.84 14.95
CA ASN A 310 -7.12 8.24 16.36
C ASN A 310 -5.81 8.90 16.75
N ILE A 311 -5.86 9.68 17.84
CA ILE A 311 -4.73 10.42 18.38
C ILE A 311 -4.39 9.90 19.77
N PHE A 312 -3.13 9.53 19.96
CA PHE A 312 -2.55 9.28 21.28
C PHE A 312 -1.76 10.52 21.72
N PHE A 313 -2.02 11.00 22.94
CA PHE A 313 -1.26 12.08 23.57
C PHE A 313 -0.39 11.52 24.71
N ASN A 314 0.81 12.04 24.82
CA ASN A 314 1.62 11.75 25.99
C ASN A 314 1.13 12.53 27.23
N SER A 315 1.56 12.09 28.42
CA SER A 315 1.12 12.66 29.71
C SER A 315 1.50 14.14 29.93
N ASN A 316 2.47 14.67 29.17
CA ASN A 316 2.87 16.07 29.24
C ASN A 316 1.95 17.01 28.44
N THR A 317 1.00 16.47 27.69
CA THR A 317 0.04 17.26 26.92
C THR A 317 -1.11 17.67 27.83
N LEU A 318 -1.29 18.97 28.07
CA LEU A 318 -2.36 19.51 28.89
C LEU A 318 -3.74 19.16 28.28
N SER A 319 -4.74 18.87 29.12
CA SER A 319 -6.11 18.52 28.67
C SER A 319 -6.69 19.57 27.73
N ARG A 320 -6.53 20.86 28.05
CA ARG A 320 -6.95 21.97 27.18
C ARG A 320 -6.34 21.87 25.76
N THR A 321 -5.07 21.48 25.65
CA THR A 321 -4.39 21.31 24.37
C THR A 321 -4.92 20.08 23.63
N GLN A 322 -5.17 18.98 24.35
CA GLN A 322 -5.77 17.77 23.76
C GLN A 322 -7.15 18.08 23.17
N GLU A 323 -8.01 18.76 23.92
CA GLU A 323 -9.34 19.18 23.46
C GLU A 323 -9.26 20.10 22.24
N ALA A 324 -8.39 21.10 22.25
CA ALA A 324 -8.19 21.99 21.12
C ALA A 324 -7.77 21.23 19.85
N ILE A 325 -6.85 20.28 19.97
CA ILE A 325 -6.36 19.47 18.84
C ILE A 325 -7.43 18.49 18.33
N THR A 326 -8.11 17.79 19.24
CA THR A 326 -9.17 16.83 18.84
C THR A 326 -10.33 17.54 18.15
N ASN A 327 -10.76 18.71 18.66
CA ASN A 327 -11.81 19.52 18.03
C ASN A 327 -11.37 20.06 16.67
N PHE A 328 -10.12 20.53 16.56
CA PHE A 328 -9.59 21.06 15.30
C PHE A 328 -9.48 19.99 14.21
N LEU A 329 -8.94 18.80 14.54
CA LEU A 329 -8.76 17.72 13.58
C LEU A 329 -10.05 16.91 13.32
N GLY A 330 -11.03 16.99 14.24
CA GLY A 330 -12.23 16.14 14.21
C GLY A 330 -11.92 14.65 14.39
N ILE A 331 -10.85 14.34 15.17
CA ILE A 331 -10.35 12.98 15.38
C ILE A 331 -10.34 12.69 16.89
N PRO A 332 -10.89 11.54 17.33
CA PRO A 332 -10.96 11.22 18.75
C PRO A 332 -9.59 10.91 19.34
N ALA A 333 -9.39 11.33 20.60
CA ALA A 333 -8.24 10.91 21.39
C ALA A 333 -8.42 9.48 21.90
N THR A 334 -7.32 8.74 22.00
CA THR A 334 -7.25 7.42 22.63
C THR A 334 -6.20 7.38 23.72
N GLN A 335 -6.43 6.61 24.77
CA GLN A 335 -5.44 6.39 25.83
C GLN A 335 -4.33 5.42 25.42
N SER A 336 -4.62 4.55 24.46
CA SER A 336 -3.64 3.64 23.85
C SER A 336 -4.16 3.14 22.50
N TYR A 337 -3.23 2.84 21.58
CA TYR A 337 -3.59 2.04 20.43
C TYR A 337 -3.64 0.58 20.86
N GLU A 338 -4.77 -0.08 20.64
CA GLU A 338 -4.88 -1.50 20.95
C GLU A 338 -3.94 -2.33 20.07
N TYR A 339 -3.91 -2.04 18.77
CA TYR A 339 -3.12 -2.77 17.79
C TYR A 339 -2.53 -1.86 16.70
N TYR A 340 -1.29 -2.20 16.31
CA TYR A 340 -0.67 -1.69 15.10
C TYR A 340 -0.11 -2.88 14.30
N LEU A 341 -0.45 -2.97 13.02
CA LEU A 341 -0.08 -4.09 12.13
C LEU A 341 -0.38 -5.49 12.73
N GLY A 342 -1.45 -5.59 13.48
CA GLY A 342 -1.91 -6.85 14.07
C GLY A 342 -1.27 -7.23 15.40
N LEU A 343 -0.31 -6.45 15.89
CA LEU A 343 0.32 -6.62 17.21
C LEU A 343 -0.12 -5.53 18.19
N PRO A 344 -0.15 -5.82 19.52
CA PRO A 344 -0.40 -4.80 20.53
C PRO A 344 0.62 -3.68 20.44
N SER A 345 0.16 -2.43 20.35
CA SER A 345 1.04 -1.26 20.20
C SER A 345 1.76 -0.89 21.48
N LEU A 346 1.21 -1.28 22.62
CA LEU A 346 1.79 -1.05 23.95
C LEU A 346 1.65 -2.33 24.76
N VAL A 347 2.79 -2.87 25.20
CA VAL A 347 2.84 -4.07 26.03
C VAL A 347 3.14 -3.66 27.46
N GLY A 348 2.15 -3.75 28.36
CA GLY A 348 2.31 -3.50 29.78
C GLY A 348 2.88 -4.71 30.54
N ARG A 349 2.84 -4.65 31.88
CA ARG A 349 3.31 -5.75 32.75
C ARG A 349 2.59 -7.08 32.50
N ALA A 350 1.32 -7.05 32.05
CA ALA A 350 0.52 -8.24 31.75
C ALA A 350 0.77 -8.79 30.33
N LYS A 351 2.02 -9.14 30.00
CA LYS A 351 2.45 -9.61 28.67
C LYS A 351 1.58 -10.77 28.13
N LYS A 352 1.24 -11.76 28.98
CA LYS A 352 0.40 -12.90 28.57
C LYS A 352 -0.97 -12.46 28.04
N LYS A 353 -1.61 -11.46 28.68
CA LYS A 353 -2.91 -10.92 28.25
C LYS A 353 -2.79 -10.14 26.93
N SER A 354 -1.72 -9.37 26.77
CA SER A 354 -1.47 -8.60 25.54
C SER A 354 -1.30 -9.49 24.29
N PHE A 355 -0.73 -10.70 24.45
CA PHE A 355 -0.48 -11.63 23.34
C PHE A 355 -1.48 -12.79 23.25
N SER A 356 -2.53 -12.84 24.08
CA SER A 356 -3.52 -13.92 24.07
C SER A 356 -4.21 -14.07 22.72
N LEU A 357 -4.59 -12.98 22.06
CA LEU A 357 -5.21 -13.00 20.74
C LEU A 357 -4.32 -13.61 19.65
N ILE A 358 -3.00 -13.40 19.73
CA ILE A 358 -2.06 -14.01 18.77
C ILE A 358 -2.02 -15.52 18.98
N LYS A 359 -1.92 -15.95 20.25
CA LYS A 359 -2.00 -17.37 20.63
C LYS A 359 -3.28 -18.02 20.11
N GLU A 360 -4.43 -17.36 20.30
CA GLU A 360 -5.73 -17.87 19.83
C GLU A 360 -5.80 -17.96 18.31
N ARG A 361 -5.29 -16.95 17.58
CA ARG A 361 -5.23 -16.98 16.10
C ARG A 361 -4.35 -18.09 15.57
N ILE A 362 -3.18 -18.30 16.18
CA ILE A 362 -2.28 -19.41 15.84
C ILE A 362 -2.98 -20.75 16.11
N TRP A 363 -3.59 -20.88 17.30
CA TRP A 363 -4.29 -22.09 17.71
C TRP A 363 -5.46 -22.45 16.77
N LYS A 364 -6.24 -21.43 16.36
CA LYS A 364 -7.31 -21.63 15.36
C LYS A 364 -6.78 -22.11 14.01
N LYS A 365 -5.61 -21.59 13.56
CA LYS A 365 -4.99 -22.05 12.32
C LYS A 365 -4.37 -23.44 12.39
N LEU A 366 -3.98 -23.88 13.57
CA LEU A 366 -3.43 -25.23 13.78
C LEU A 366 -4.53 -26.29 13.92
N LYS A 367 -5.75 -25.89 14.33
CA LYS A 367 -6.90 -26.79 14.50
C LYS A 367 -7.77 -26.93 13.24
N GLY A 368 -7.71 -26.03 12.29
CA GLY A 368 -8.50 -26.01 11.07
C GLY A 368 -7.70 -26.04 9.83
#